data_70e6006e145ebcab27b83eb256183932
#
_entry.id   70e6006e145ebcab27b83eb256183932
#
_cell.length_a   1.000
_cell.length_b   1.000
_cell.length_c   1.000
_cell.angle_alpha   90.00
_cell.angle_beta   90.00
_cell.angle_gamma   90.00
#
_symmetry.space_group_name_H-M   'P 1'
#
loop_
_entity.id
_entity.type
_entity.pdbx_description
1 polymer ?
#
loop_
_entity_poly.entity_id
_entity_poly.type
_entity_poly.pdbx_seq_one_letter_code
_entity_poly.pdbx_strand_id
1 'polypeptide(L)'
;MKAVPAARLPLYEDFTVEVFFLDGADADYCGMARRYRRYQVEHTGMRKLSERAEDYPAADYAAQSPLIRIRCGWKPAPAVVMHQTRENEPEMHVACTFARIGELLDAMKAAGIGKADVCLVGWNKSGHDGRWPETFPVEPLLGGETGLRALADHAHALGYSLTCHTNHTDQYEIADCYSADNTRVSYSGKPAANAVWSGGQMFDLCPKVGLAQAKALFPKIAALGLTGVHYVDVLGIVLPRECTHPAHPVTRREACGYAAEMAEAARNCFGGFSSEGAYDFLAPYLDYGLYIRFVHGQGALCEEPIPFWELVYHGYVLSNPYADTVNAVFKDKKLLLHTIEYGGRPTFYIYSAFMSNGRNWMTDAKIDPVLDTDTDMARTVGGIRESWELWQEMGHLAYETMDAHRKVSDGVYETVYSDGTVVVTDYNSGTFSLR
;
A
#
# COMPACT_ATOMS: atom_id res chain seq x y z
N MET A 1 17.59 -13.20 32.19
CA MET A 1 17.60 -13.42 30.73
C MET A 1 17.41 -14.90 30.48
N LYS A 2 16.39 -15.33 29.77
CA LYS A 2 16.33 -16.72 29.28
C LYS A 2 17.34 -16.85 28.14
N ALA A 3 18.24 -17.82 28.24
CA ALA A 3 19.14 -18.12 27.13
C ALA A 3 18.31 -18.44 25.89
N VAL A 4 18.53 -17.71 24.81
CA VAL A 4 17.95 -18.05 23.51
C VAL A 4 18.68 -19.33 23.05
N PRO A 5 17.97 -20.40 22.65
CA PRO A 5 18.62 -21.59 22.10
C PRO A 5 19.55 -21.20 20.96
N ALA A 6 20.69 -21.85 20.86
CA ALA A 6 21.64 -21.61 19.77
C ALA A 6 20.91 -21.75 18.43
N ALA A 7 20.75 -20.65 17.73
CA ALA A 7 20.12 -20.64 16.42
C ALA A 7 21.05 -21.32 15.40
N ARG A 8 20.48 -22.08 14.48
CA ARG A 8 21.24 -22.69 13.37
C ARG A 8 21.68 -21.68 12.30
N LEU A 9 21.09 -20.48 12.33
CA LEU A 9 21.43 -19.36 11.48
C LEU A 9 22.24 -18.33 12.27
N PRO A 10 23.18 -17.61 11.65
CA PRO A 10 23.82 -16.48 12.30
C PRO A 10 22.76 -15.46 12.71
N LEU A 11 22.74 -15.05 13.97
CA LEU A 11 21.83 -14.05 14.50
C LEU A 11 22.16 -12.65 14.02
N TYR A 12 23.45 -12.42 13.79
CA TYR A 12 23.98 -11.12 13.45
C TYR A 12 24.90 -11.27 12.24
N GLU A 13 24.77 -10.35 11.33
CA GLU A 13 25.72 -10.08 10.27
C GLU A 13 26.59 -8.91 10.73
N ASP A 14 27.77 -8.76 10.12
CA ASP A 14 28.57 -7.56 10.31
C ASP A 14 27.74 -6.34 9.91
N PHE A 15 27.77 -5.31 10.74
CA PHE A 15 27.11 -4.07 10.45
C PHE A 15 28.12 -2.94 10.30
N THR A 16 27.84 -2.04 9.37
CA THR A 16 28.63 -0.84 9.13
C THR A 16 27.83 0.38 9.59
N VAL A 17 28.48 1.30 10.27
CA VAL A 17 27.93 2.59 10.64
C VAL A 17 28.75 3.67 9.95
N GLU A 18 28.12 4.42 9.08
CA GLU A 18 28.71 5.60 8.46
C GLU A 18 28.15 6.86 9.13
N VAL A 19 29.03 7.80 9.48
CA VAL A 19 28.68 9.05 10.14
C VAL A 19 29.05 10.20 9.24
N PHE A 20 28.07 11.04 8.94
CA PHE A 20 28.23 12.24 8.11
C PHE A 20 27.99 13.48 8.96
N PHE A 21 28.94 14.39 8.94
CA PHE A 21 28.79 15.72 9.55
C PHE A 21 28.22 16.67 8.50
N LEU A 22 27.15 17.36 8.86
CA LEU A 22 26.49 18.35 8.03
C LEU A 22 26.72 19.73 8.62
N ASP A 23 26.97 20.73 7.79
CA ASP A 23 27.21 22.10 8.20
C ASP A 23 26.49 23.12 7.30
N GLY A 24 26.50 24.40 7.71
CA GLY A 24 25.91 25.50 6.96
C GLY A 24 24.43 25.25 6.64
N ALA A 25 24.07 25.36 5.39
CA ALA A 25 22.69 25.20 4.90
C ALA A 25 22.17 23.75 4.95
N ASP A 26 23.05 22.77 5.14
CA ASP A 26 22.69 21.36 5.27
C ASP A 26 22.59 20.88 6.73
N ALA A 27 22.80 21.75 7.72
CA ALA A 27 22.75 21.41 9.14
C ALA A 27 21.31 21.38 9.70
N ASP A 28 20.38 20.78 8.93
CA ASP A 28 18.98 20.63 9.29
C ASP A 28 18.44 19.25 8.83
N TYR A 29 17.15 18.96 9.13
CA TYR A 29 16.54 17.72 8.72
C TYR A 29 16.39 17.57 7.20
N CYS A 30 16.31 18.67 6.44
CA CYS A 30 16.28 18.62 4.98
C CYS A 30 17.66 18.21 4.42
N GLY A 31 18.75 18.73 4.98
CA GLY A 31 20.10 18.32 4.64
C GLY A 31 20.37 16.87 4.99
N MET A 32 19.89 16.40 6.16
CA MET A 32 19.93 14.97 6.53
C MET A 32 19.20 14.12 5.49
N ALA A 33 18.00 14.51 5.09
CA ALA A 33 17.22 13.78 4.09
C ALA A 33 17.89 13.77 2.71
N ARG A 34 18.43 14.92 2.25
CA ARG A 34 19.19 15.01 0.99
C ARG A 34 20.43 14.10 1.02
N ARG A 35 21.16 14.08 2.15
CA ARG A 35 22.32 13.17 2.29
C ARG A 35 21.90 11.72 2.27
N TYR A 36 20.81 11.35 2.95
CA TYR A 36 20.31 9.98 2.96
C TYR A 36 19.74 9.56 1.60
N ARG A 37 19.01 10.44 0.89
CA ARG A 37 18.58 10.21 -0.50
C ARG A 37 19.77 9.88 -1.40
N ARG A 38 20.85 10.66 -1.31
CA ARG A 38 22.09 10.41 -2.07
C ARG A 38 22.67 9.04 -1.76
N TYR A 39 22.75 8.69 -0.48
CA TYR A 39 23.18 7.37 -0.05
C TYR A 39 22.33 6.25 -0.66
N GLN A 40 20.99 6.38 -0.63
CA GLN A 40 20.09 5.39 -1.22
C GLN A 40 20.32 5.26 -2.73
N VAL A 41 20.44 6.35 -3.46
CA VAL A 41 20.72 6.33 -4.91
C VAL A 41 22.05 5.66 -5.21
N GLU A 42 23.11 6.01 -4.50
CA GLU A 42 24.46 5.50 -4.71
C GLU A 42 24.58 3.98 -4.39
N HIS A 43 23.89 3.49 -3.35
CA HIS A 43 24.06 2.12 -2.86
C HIS A 43 23.02 1.13 -3.39
N THR A 44 21.83 1.61 -3.77
CA THR A 44 20.74 0.73 -4.24
C THR A 44 20.51 0.83 -5.73
N GLY A 45 21.08 1.84 -6.41
CA GLY A 45 20.78 2.13 -7.81
C GLY A 45 19.34 2.63 -8.05
N MET A 46 18.69 3.18 -7.01
CA MET A 46 17.33 3.71 -7.10
C MET A 46 17.26 4.81 -8.17
N ARG A 47 16.30 4.68 -9.09
CA ARG A 47 16.08 5.60 -10.21
C ARG A 47 14.88 6.49 -9.94
N LYS A 48 14.92 7.74 -10.43
CA LYS A 48 13.76 8.65 -10.39
C LYS A 48 12.54 8.02 -11.08
N LEU A 49 11.36 8.41 -10.64
CA LEU A 49 10.10 7.96 -11.25
C LEU A 49 10.04 8.32 -12.74
N SER A 50 10.50 9.54 -13.11
CA SER A 50 10.60 10.00 -14.51
C SER A 50 11.49 9.10 -15.37
N GLU A 51 12.61 8.59 -14.83
CA GLU A 51 13.51 7.67 -15.53
C GLU A 51 12.94 6.26 -15.65
N ARG A 52 12.15 5.83 -14.66
CA ARG A 52 11.49 4.52 -14.67
C ARG A 52 10.24 4.48 -15.53
N ALA A 53 9.60 5.62 -15.75
CA ALA A 53 8.41 5.76 -16.59
C ALA A 53 8.62 5.26 -18.03
N GLU A 54 9.85 5.35 -18.54
CA GLU A 54 10.22 4.84 -19.86
C GLU A 54 10.15 3.30 -19.93
N ASP A 55 10.60 2.63 -18.85
CA ASP A 55 10.63 1.16 -18.76
C ASP A 55 9.32 0.57 -18.22
N TYR A 56 8.62 1.32 -17.37
CA TYR A 56 7.43 0.89 -16.65
C TYR A 56 6.27 1.90 -16.81
N PRO A 57 5.53 1.86 -17.93
CA PRO A 57 4.43 2.78 -18.20
C PRO A 57 3.32 2.77 -17.13
N ALA A 58 3.18 1.66 -16.39
CA ALA A 58 2.21 1.57 -15.30
C ALA A 58 2.57 2.51 -14.13
N ALA A 59 3.86 2.73 -13.85
CA ALA A 59 4.29 3.67 -12.83
C ALA A 59 4.00 5.13 -13.25
N ASP A 60 4.22 5.46 -14.53
CA ASP A 60 3.86 6.74 -15.12
C ASP A 60 2.34 6.98 -15.07
N TYR A 61 1.56 5.97 -15.45
CA TYR A 61 0.10 6.03 -15.37
C TYR A 61 -0.37 6.27 -13.92
N ALA A 62 0.25 5.58 -12.95
CA ALA A 62 -0.05 5.74 -11.53
C ALA A 62 0.27 7.15 -11.01
N ALA A 63 1.39 7.75 -11.47
CA ALA A 63 1.75 9.13 -11.11
C ALA A 63 0.71 10.15 -11.59
N GLN A 64 0.04 9.86 -12.70
CA GLN A 64 -0.95 10.74 -13.32
C GLN A 64 -2.39 10.44 -12.91
N SER A 65 -2.65 9.58 -11.92
CA SER A 65 -3.99 9.14 -11.55
C SER A 65 -4.18 9.01 -10.04
N PRO A 66 -5.38 9.21 -9.49
CA PRO A 66 -5.68 8.82 -8.11
C PRO A 66 -5.67 7.29 -7.98
N LEU A 67 -5.35 6.81 -6.79
CA LEU A 67 -5.53 5.40 -6.42
C LEU A 67 -6.93 5.21 -5.84
N ILE A 68 -7.67 4.24 -6.36
CA ILE A 68 -9.02 3.89 -5.90
C ILE A 68 -9.03 2.42 -5.49
N ARG A 69 -8.91 2.17 -4.19
CA ARG A 69 -9.05 0.83 -3.63
C ARG A 69 -10.51 0.56 -3.34
N ILE A 70 -10.99 -0.64 -3.69
CA ILE A 70 -12.38 -1.04 -3.47
C ILE A 70 -12.39 -2.37 -2.75
N ARG A 71 -12.93 -2.40 -1.53
CA ARG A 71 -13.14 -3.65 -0.80
C ARG A 71 -14.42 -4.31 -1.27
N CYS A 72 -14.26 -5.45 -1.98
CA CYS A 72 -15.37 -6.16 -2.59
C CYS A 72 -16.14 -7.03 -1.59
N GLY A 73 -15.40 -7.76 -0.75
CA GLY A 73 -15.99 -8.59 0.29
C GLY A 73 -15.01 -8.93 1.40
N TRP A 74 -15.53 -9.29 2.57
CA TRP A 74 -14.75 -9.71 3.74
C TRP A 74 -15.58 -10.54 4.72
N LYS A 75 -14.92 -11.36 5.51
CA LYS A 75 -15.47 -11.95 6.74
C LYS A 75 -15.20 -11.04 7.93
N PRO A 76 -15.88 -11.23 9.09
CA PRO A 76 -15.64 -10.41 10.28
C PRO A 76 -14.15 -10.32 10.64
N ALA A 77 -13.66 -9.11 10.96
CA ALA A 77 -12.28 -8.85 11.35
C ALA A 77 -12.25 -7.95 12.62
N PRO A 78 -11.57 -8.36 13.72
CA PRO A 78 -10.98 -9.68 13.91
C PRO A 78 -12.03 -10.81 13.87
N ALA A 79 -11.57 -12.01 13.50
CA ALA A 79 -12.48 -13.15 13.33
C ALA A 79 -13.18 -13.50 14.66
N VAL A 80 -14.47 -13.84 14.55
CA VAL A 80 -15.25 -14.38 15.67
C VAL A 80 -14.93 -15.85 15.96
N VAL A 81 -14.36 -16.55 14.95
CA VAL A 81 -13.90 -17.95 15.04
C VAL A 81 -12.39 -17.95 14.79
N MET A 82 -11.60 -18.31 15.79
CA MET A 82 -10.12 -18.31 15.71
C MET A 82 -9.61 -19.45 14.81
N HIS A 83 -10.12 -20.68 14.99
CA HIS A 83 -9.76 -21.84 14.22
C HIS A 83 -10.92 -22.19 13.28
N GLN A 84 -10.88 -21.65 12.08
CA GLN A 84 -11.94 -21.83 11.10
C GLN A 84 -11.78 -23.16 10.37
N THR A 85 -12.93 -23.81 10.14
CA THR A 85 -13.10 -25.01 9.31
C THR A 85 -14.22 -24.73 8.30
N ARG A 86 -14.42 -25.62 7.33
CA ARG A 86 -15.51 -25.46 6.35
C ARG A 86 -16.90 -25.47 6.99
N GLU A 87 -17.05 -26.06 8.18
CA GLU A 87 -18.32 -26.16 8.90
C GLU A 87 -18.61 -24.93 9.77
N ASN A 88 -17.57 -24.18 10.18
CA ASN A 88 -17.71 -23.05 11.09
C ASN A 88 -17.19 -21.72 10.53
N GLU A 89 -16.74 -21.69 9.28
CA GLU A 89 -16.29 -20.48 8.61
C GLU A 89 -17.43 -19.44 8.57
N PRO A 90 -17.20 -18.21 9.05
CA PRO A 90 -18.18 -17.15 8.94
C PRO A 90 -18.50 -16.82 7.48
N GLU A 91 -19.75 -16.47 7.20
CA GLU A 91 -20.16 -15.98 5.88
C GLU A 91 -19.41 -14.72 5.50
N MET A 92 -19.10 -14.60 4.22
CA MET A 92 -18.51 -13.39 3.66
C MET A 92 -19.59 -12.33 3.45
N HIS A 93 -19.33 -11.12 3.93
CA HIS A 93 -20.11 -9.95 3.57
C HIS A 93 -19.71 -9.48 2.17
N VAL A 94 -20.69 -9.37 1.27
CA VAL A 94 -20.51 -8.77 -0.06
C VAL A 94 -20.80 -7.27 0.05
N ALA A 95 -19.78 -6.45 -0.14
CA ALA A 95 -19.92 -5.00 -0.14
C ALA A 95 -20.12 -4.45 -1.56
N CYS A 96 -19.35 -4.95 -2.51
CA CYS A 96 -19.38 -4.44 -3.87
C CYS A 96 -19.10 -5.56 -4.89
N THR A 97 -20.04 -5.83 -5.77
CA THR A 97 -19.85 -6.80 -6.88
C THR A 97 -19.06 -6.17 -8.02
N PHE A 98 -18.49 -7.01 -8.89
CA PHE A 98 -17.77 -6.53 -10.09
C PHE A 98 -18.68 -5.73 -11.03
N ALA A 99 -19.97 -6.08 -11.11
CA ALA A 99 -20.94 -5.31 -11.88
C ALA A 99 -21.11 -3.90 -11.31
N ARG A 100 -21.26 -3.76 -9.98
CA ARG A 100 -21.40 -2.44 -9.32
C ARG A 100 -20.15 -1.59 -9.47
N ILE A 101 -18.97 -2.21 -9.48
CA ILE A 101 -17.70 -1.51 -9.79
C ILE A 101 -17.72 -1.00 -11.24
N GLY A 102 -18.20 -1.79 -12.19
CA GLY A 102 -18.39 -1.33 -13.58
C GLY A 102 -19.23 -0.06 -13.67
N GLU A 103 -20.35 0.01 -12.96
CA GLU A 103 -21.20 1.21 -12.88
C GLU A 103 -20.45 2.42 -12.27
N LEU A 104 -19.59 2.20 -11.25
CA LEU A 104 -18.72 3.24 -10.71
C LEU A 104 -17.77 3.79 -11.78
N LEU A 105 -17.12 2.90 -12.54
CA LEU A 105 -16.18 3.31 -13.58
C LEU A 105 -16.88 4.14 -14.68
N ASP A 106 -18.10 3.77 -15.08
CA ASP A 106 -18.92 4.54 -16.02
C ASP A 106 -19.27 5.92 -15.46
N ALA A 107 -19.68 5.98 -14.19
CA ALA A 107 -20.01 7.23 -13.52
C ALA A 107 -18.80 8.16 -13.38
N MET A 108 -17.62 7.60 -13.07
CA MET A 108 -16.35 8.34 -13.03
C MET A 108 -15.99 8.90 -14.42
N LYS A 109 -16.13 8.10 -15.46
CA LYS A 109 -15.86 8.54 -16.84
C LYS A 109 -16.81 9.66 -17.26
N ALA A 110 -18.10 9.52 -16.96
CA ALA A 110 -19.11 10.55 -17.22
C ALA A 110 -18.84 11.85 -16.44
N ALA A 111 -18.24 11.75 -15.25
CA ALA A 111 -17.82 12.91 -14.44
C ALA A 111 -16.53 13.57 -14.92
N GLY A 112 -15.90 13.10 -16.00
CA GLY A 112 -14.68 13.66 -16.57
C GLY A 112 -13.39 13.22 -15.92
N ILE A 113 -13.39 12.19 -15.06
CA ILE A 113 -12.19 11.62 -14.48
C ILE A 113 -11.46 10.85 -15.58
N GLY A 114 -10.36 11.41 -16.07
CA GLY A 114 -9.64 10.89 -17.26
C GLY A 114 -8.85 9.63 -17.00
N LYS A 115 -8.22 9.51 -15.80
CA LYS A 115 -7.38 8.38 -15.36
C LYS A 115 -7.72 7.97 -13.94
N ALA A 116 -7.68 6.68 -13.67
CA ALA A 116 -7.82 6.10 -12.34
C ALA A 116 -7.06 4.77 -12.26
N ASP A 117 -6.33 4.58 -11.17
CA ASP A 117 -5.66 3.32 -10.83
C ASP A 117 -6.52 2.58 -9.81
N VAL A 118 -7.25 1.55 -10.27
CA VAL A 118 -8.26 0.85 -9.47
C VAL A 118 -7.67 -0.44 -8.92
N CYS A 119 -7.74 -0.64 -7.59
CA CYS A 119 -7.23 -1.83 -6.91
C CYS A 119 -8.37 -2.56 -6.19
N LEU A 120 -8.65 -3.79 -6.62
CA LEU A 120 -9.65 -4.65 -6.01
C LEU A 120 -9.11 -5.34 -4.76
N VAL A 121 -9.79 -5.19 -3.63
CA VAL A 121 -9.44 -5.82 -2.34
C VAL A 121 -10.53 -6.81 -1.96
N GLY A 122 -10.14 -8.03 -1.61
CA GLY A 122 -11.11 -9.08 -1.27
C GLY A 122 -11.91 -9.61 -2.46
N TRP A 123 -11.28 -9.63 -3.63
CA TRP A 123 -11.81 -10.18 -4.89
C TRP A 123 -11.67 -11.71 -4.98
N ASN A 124 -10.78 -12.25 -4.17
CA ASN A 124 -10.38 -13.65 -4.07
C ASN A 124 -11.36 -14.45 -3.20
N LYS A 125 -11.18 -15.75 -3.17
CA LYS A 125 -12.01 -16.70 -2.40
C LYS A 125 -12.16 -16.29 -0.93
N SER A 126 -13.40 -16.20 -0.47
CA SER A 126 -13.80 -15.75 0.89
C SER A 126 -13.40 -14.31 1.23
N GLY A 127 -13.09 -13.48 0.23
CA GLY A 127 -12.87 -12.05 0.41
C GLY A 127 -11.51 -11.67 1.01
N HIS A 128 -11.43 -10.43 1.50
CA HIS A 128 -10.23 -9.83 2.09
C HIS A 128 -9.76 -10.63 3.30
N ASP A 129 -8.52 -11.10 3.25
CA ASP A 129 -7.86 -11.93 4.28
C ASP A 129 -8.64 -13.18 4.69
N GLY A 130 -9.55 -13.62 3.80
CA GLY A 130 -10.46 -14.71 4.13
C GLY A 130 -9.78 -16.07 4.17
N ARG A 131 -8.90 -16.38 3.19
CA ARG A 131 -8.27 -17.69 3.03
C ARG A 131 -6.85 -17.63 2.43
N TRP A 132 -6.06 -16.58 2.68
CA TRP A 132 -4.69 -16.57 2.17
C TRP A 132 -3.90 -17.84 2.56
N PRO A 133 -3.07 -18.38 1.66
CA PRO A 133 -2.78 -17.92 0.30
C PRO A 133 -3.72 -18.50 -0.79
N GLU A 134 -4.85 -19.10 -0.42
CA GLU A 134 -5.83 -19.62 -1.37
C GLU A 134 -6.56 -18.46 -2.09
N THR A 135 -6.15 -18.21 -3.32
CA THR A 135 -6.66 -17.07 -4.11
C THR A 135 -7.84 -17.47 -4.99
N PHE A 136 -7.79 -18.67 -5.58
CA PHE A 136 -8.79 -19.15 -6.50
C PHE A 136 -9.74 -20.18 -5.87
N PRO A 137 -10.98 -20.30 -6.40
CA PRO A 137 -11.54 -19.53 -7.51
C PRO A 137 -11.76 -18.07 -7.14
N VAL A 138 -11.86 -17.18 -8.14
CA VAL A 138 -12.38 -15.82 -7.95
C VAL A 138 -13.73 -15.91 -7.27
N GLU A 139 -14.01 -15.08 -6.29
CA GLU A 139 -15.19 -15.19 -5.43
C GLU A 139 -16.50 -15.17 -6.26
N PRO A 140 -17.28 -16.28 -6.25
CA PRO A 140 -18.48 -16.38 -7.06
C PRO A 140 -19.55 -15.34 -6.70
N LEU A 141 -19.69 -14.96 -5.42
CA LEU A 141 -20.67 -13.98 -4.95
C LEU A 141 -20.41 -12.58 -5.51
N LEU A 142 -19.19 -12.29 -5.95
CA LEU A 142 -18.81 -11.01 -6.56
C LEU A 142 -19.03 -10.99 -8.08
N GLY A 143 -19.30 -12.14 -8.69
CA GLY A 143 -19.45 -12.33 -10.15
C GLY A 143 -18.50 -13.36 -10.74
N GLY A 144 -17.64 -13.96 -9.93
CA GLY A 144 -16.69 -14.99 -10.32
C GLY A 144 -15.67 -14.53 -11.37
N GLU A 145 -14.94 -15.48 -11.96
CA GLU A 145 -13.92 -15.17 -12.96
C GLU A 145 -14.49 -14.46 -14.20
N THR A 146 -15.67 -14.85 -14.66
CA THR A 146 -16.34 -14.23 -15.82
C THR A 146 -16.62 -12.76 -15.56
N GLY A 147 -17.17 -12.42 -14.38
CA GLY A 147 -17.45 -11.05 -14.00
C GLY A 147 -16.18 -10.20 -13.84
N LEU A 148 -15.12 -10.79 -13.29
CA LEU A 148 -13.83 -10.10 -13.13
C LEU A 148 -13.17 -9.79 -14.48
N ARG A 149 -13.17 -10.76 -15.42
CA ARG A 149 -12.64 -10.52 -16.78
C ARG A 149 -13.43 -9.43 -17.51
N ALA A 150 -14.76 -9.48 -17.43
CA ALA A 150 -15.61 -8.45 -18.03
C ALA A 150 -15.33 -7.05 -17.42
N LEU A 151 -15.11 -6.97 -16.10
CA LEU A 151 -14.72 -5.72 -15.44
C LEU A 151 -13.35 -5.23 -15.91
N ALA A 152 -12.37 -6.12 -16.09
CA ALA A 152 -11.04 -5.76 -16.56
C ALA A 152 -11.10 -5.19 -17.99
N ASP A 153 -11.79 -5.88 -18.90
CA ASP A 153 -11.99 -5.42 -20.28
C ASP A 153 -12.70 -4.05 -20.31
N HIS A 154 -13.73 -3.87 -19.48
CA HIS A 154 -14.47 -2.62 -19.36
C HIS A 154 -13.60 -1.47 -18.83
N ALA A 155 -12.85 -1.70 -17.74
CA ALA A 155 -11.93 -0.69 -17.20
C ALA A 155 -10.91 -0.22 -18.25
N HIS A 156 -10.31 -1.16 -18.99
CA HIS A 156 -9.35 -0.84 -20.06
C HIS A 156 -10.01 -0.07 -21.21
N ALA A 157 -11.24 -0.42 -21.59
CA ALA A 157 -11.98 0.30 -22.64
C ALA A 157 -12.26 1.76 -22.23
N LEU A 158 -12.43 2.03 -20.94
CA LEU A 158 -12.55 3.38 -20.38
C LEU A 158 -11.21 4.11 -20.24
N GLY A 159 -10.09 3.40 -20.40
CA GLY A 159 -8.73 3.92 -20.21
C GLY A 159 -8.29 3.91 -18.73
N TYR A 160 -8.89 3.09 -17.88
CA TYR A 160 -8.53 2.92 -16.49
C TYR A 160 -7.61 1.70 -16.28
N SER A 161 -6.68 1.79 -15.32
CA SER A 161 -5.89 0.66 -14.83
C SER A 161 -6.73 -0.14 -13.83
N LEU A 162 -6.69 -1.47 -13.92
CA LEU A 162 -7.33 -2.34 -12.94
C LEU A 162 -6.34 -3.37 -12.43
N THR A 163 -6.09 -3.34 -11.13
CA THR A 163 -5.20 -4.26 -10.43
C THR A 163 -5.90 -4.87 -9.22
N CYS A 164 -5.19 -5.66 -8.44
CA CYS A 164 -5.75 -6.26 -7.24
C CYS A 164 -4.74 -6.35 -6.09
N HIS A 165 -5.29 -6.52 -4.90
CA HIS A 165 -4.60 -6.81 -3.67
C HIS A 165 -4.32 -8.32 -3.56
N THR A 166 -3.09 -8.68 -3.20
CA THR A 166 -2.69 -10.03 -2.77
C THR A 166 -1.89 -9.95 -1.47
N ASN A 167 -1.78 -11.09 -0.77
CA ASN A 167 -0.92 -11.24 0.39
C ASN A 167 -0.11 -12.53 0.27
N HIS A 168 1.19 -12.45 0.48
CA HIS A 168 2.14 -13.56 0.41
C HIS A 168 3.04 -13.63 1.66
N THR A 169 2.63 -12.98 2.74
CA THR A 169 3.32 -12.99 4.03
C THR A 169 2.60 -13.86 5.06
N ASP A 170 1.33 -14.16 4.83
CA ASP A 170 0.43 -14.79 5.78
C ASP A 170 -0.25 -16.02 5.23
N GLN A 171 -0.66 -16.92 6.13
CA GLN A 171 -1.52 -18.04 5.80
C GLN A 171 -2.51 -18.33 6.93
N TYR A 172 -3.65 -18.92 6.56
CA TYR A 172 -4.74 -19.29 7.47
C TYR A 172 -5.06 -20.79 7.37
N GLU A 173 -5.42 -21.42 8.51
CA GLU A 173 -5.72 -22.87 8.57
C GLU A 173 -6.90 -23.27 7.68
N ILE A 174 -7.85 -22.35 7.43
CA ILE A 174 -9.02 -22.58 6.58
C ILE A 174 -8.68 -22.73 5.09
N ALA A 175 -7.51 -22.27 4.63
CA ALA A 175 -7.09 -22.38 3.26
C ALA A 175 -6.82 -23.84 2.86
N ASP A 176 -7.35 -24.30 1.73
CA ASP A 176 -7.12 -25.66 1.24
C ASP A 176 -5.63 -25.96 0.95
N CYS A 177 -4.85 -24.90 0.68
CA CYS A 177 -3.41 -24.97 0.44
C CYS A 177 -2.57 -24.68 1.70
N TYR A 178 -3.19 -24.56 2.87
CA TYR A 178 -2.47 -24.40 4.13
C TYR A 178 -1.53 -25.58 4.38
N SER A 179 -0.33 -25.26 4.85
CA SER A 179 0.60 -26.24 5.40
C SER A 179 1.36 -25.63 6.56
N ALA A 180 1.40 -26.34 7.68
CA ALA A 180 2.23 -25.96 8.81
C ALA A 180 3.73 -25.90 8.44
N ASP A 181 4.15 -26.74 7.47
CA ASP A 181 5.54 -26.74 6.97
C ASP A 181 5.89 -25.48 6.18
N ASN A 182 4.92 -24.69 5.75
CA ASN A 182 5.14 -23.39 5.09
C ASN A 182 5.33 -22.24 6.09
N THR A 183 4.97 -22.49 7.37
CA THR A 183 5.04 -21.47 8.42
C THR A 183 6.48 -21.12 8.76
N ARG A 184 6.73 -19.84 8.87
CA ARG A 184 7.99 -19.34 9.41
C ARG A 184 8.23 -19.88 10.81
N VAL A 185 9.41 -20.41 11.06
CA VAL A 185 9.86 -20.82 12.39
C VAL A 185 10.79 -19.75 12.92
N SER A 186 10.45 -19.17 14.08
CA SER A 186 11.26 -18.17 14.74
C SER A 186 12.48 -18.77 15.42
N TYR A 187 13.40 -17.93 15.92
CA TYR A 187 14.55 -18.39 16.72
C TYR A 187 14.19 -19.19 17.97
N SER A 188 12.97 -19.05 18.47
CA SER A 188 12.48 -19.88 19.57
C SER A 188 12.20 -21.33 19.17
N GLY A 189 12.32 -21.66 17.88
CA GLY A 189 11.98 -22.98 17.35
C GLY A 189 10.47 -23.23 17.22
N LYS A 190 9.65 -22.18 17.39
CA LYS A 190 8.17 -22.28 17.30
C LYS A 190 7.67 -21.68 15.99
N PRO A 191 6.61 -22.25 15.40
CA PRO A 191 5.86 -21.62 14.33
C PRO A 191 5.43 -20.20 14.74
N ALA A 192 5.56 -19.26 13.83
CA ALA A 192 5.22 -17.87 14.08
C ALA A 192 3.73 -17.64 13.85
N ALA A 193 2.98 -17.61 14.95
CA ALA A 193 1.60 -17.14 14.96
C ALA A 193 1.58 -15.62 15.12
N ASN A 194 0.68 -14.97 14.41
CA ASN A 194 0.47 -13.53 14.43
C ASN A 194 -0.92 -13.18 14.99
N ALA A 195 -1.53 -12.10 14.52
CA ALA A 195 -2.84 -11.66 14.94
C ALA A 195 -3.97 -12.65 14.52
N VAL A 196 -5.15 -12.48 15.09
CA VAL A 196 -6.39 -13.10 14.59
C VAL A 196 -7.05 -12.13 13.62
N TRP A 197 -7.25 -12.54 12.38
CA TRP A 197 -7.85 -11.70 11.36
C TRP A 197 -9.03 -12.41 10.67
N SER A 198 -9.48 -11.95 9.50
CA SER A 198 -10.69 -12.49 8.84
C SER A 198 -10.66 -14.02 8.63
N GLY A 199 -9.52 -14.59 8.31
CA GLY A 199 -9.32 -16.04 8.15
C GLY A 199 -9.13 -16.83 9.45
N GLY A 200 -9.21 -16.17 10.61
CA GLY A 200 -8.93 -16.76 11.91
C GLY A 200 -7.52 -16.48 12.39
N GLN A 201 -6.89 -17.47 13.05
CA GLN A 201 -5.49 -17.36 13.48
C GLN A 201 -4.58 -17.26 12.26
N MET A 202 -3.84 -16.17 12.17
CA MET A 202 -2.87 -15.91 11.12
C MET A 202 -1.51 -16.47 11.49
N PHE A 203 -0.84 -17.11 10.54
CA PHE A 203 0.53 -17.60 10.66
C PHE A 203 1.41 -16.94 9.62
N ASP A 204 2.62 -16.52 10.02
CA ASP A 204 3.59 -15.96 9.09
C ASP A 204 4.07 -17.04 8.11
N LEU A 205 4.01 -16.76 6.80
CA LEU A 205 4.69 -17.57 5.80
C LEU A 205 6.21 -17.38 5.90
N CYS A 206 6.98 -18.43 5.63
CA CYS A 206 8.41 -18.28 5.39
C CYS A 206 8.62 -17.41 4.13
N PRO A 207 9.48 -16.37 4.16
CA PRO A 207 9.69 -15.48 3.02
C PRO A 207 10.06 -16.20 1.71
N LYS A 208 10.84 -17.28 1.80
CA LYS A 208 11.19 -18.13 0.64
C LYS A 208 9.97 -18.83 0.05
N VAL A 209 9.08 -19.33 0.90
CA VAL A 209 7.84 -20.01 0.48
C VAL A 209 6.87 -18.99 -0.10
N GLY A 210 6.69 -17.84 0.53
CA GLY A 210 5.84 -16.75 0.05
C GLY A 210 6.24 -16.28 -1.36
N LEU A 211 7.55 -16.11 -1.61
CA LEU A 211 8.06 -15.79 -2.94
C LEU A 211 7.72 -16.87 -3.97
N ALA A 212 7.91 -18.16 -3.62
CA ALA A 212 7.61 -19.25 -4.54
C ALA A 212 6.12 -19.29 -4.90
N GLN A 213 5.25 -19.07 -3.92
CA GLN A 213 3.80 -18.98 -4.13
C GLN A 213 3.42 -17.76 -4.99
N ALA A 214 3.99 -16.58 -4.72
CA ALA A 214 3.77 -15.37 -5.51
C ALA A 214 4.15 -15.58 -6.99
N LYS A 215 5.35 -16.10 -7.26
CA LYS A 215 5.82 -16.42 -8.63
C LYS A 215 4.91 -17.41 -9.36
N ALA A 216 4.29 -18.36 -8.66
CA ALA A 216 3.35 -19.31 -9.25
C ALA A 216 1.95 -18.70 -9.49
N LEU A 217 1.58 -17.68 -8.70
CA LEU A 217 0.24 -17.11 -8.69
C LEU A 217 0.09 -15.89 -9.61
N PHE A 218 1.09 -14.99 -9.64
CA PHE A 218 1.04 -13.74 -10.40
C PHE A 218 0.69 -13.94 -11.89
N PRO A 219 1.29 -14.90 -12.62
CA PRO A 219 0.89 -15.12 -14.01
C PRO A 219 -0.57 -15.52 -14.19
N LYS A 220 -1.13 -16.29 -13.23
CA LYS A 220 -2.54 -16.70 -13.25
C LYS A 220 -3.48 -15.53 -12.99
N ILE A 221 -3.09 -14.63 -12.09
CA ILE A 221 -3.85 -13.41 -11.77
C ILE A 221 -3.78 -12.44 -12.96
N ALA A 222 -2.60 -12.20 -13.52
CA ALA A 222 -2.43 -11.34 -14.69
C ALA A 222 -3.24 -11.84 -15.90
N ALA A 223 -3.35 -13.17 -16.08
CA ALA A 223 -4.16 -13.79 -17.12
C ALA A 223 -5.68 -13.51 -16.98
N LEU A 224 -6.15 -12.95 -15.85
CA LEU A 224 -7.51 -12.45 -15.71
C LEU A 224 -7.73 -11.08 -16.38
N GLY A 225 -6.68 -10.48 -16.93
CA GLY A 225 -6.71 -9.13 -17.53
C GLY A 225 -6.28 -8.02 -16.56
N LEU A 226 -5.79 -8.36 -15.38
CA LEU A 226 -5.36 -7.36 -14.38
C LEU A 226 -3.96 -6.82 -14.73
N THR A 227 -3.84 -5.50 -14.84
CA THR A 227 -2.59 -4.80 -15.19
C THR A 227 -2.50 -3.47 -14.43
N GLY A 228 -1.29 -3.00 -14.16
CA GLY A 228 -1.03 -1.75 -13.44
C GLY A 228 -0.07 -1.93 -12.27
N VAL A 229 -0.16 -1.08 -11.26
CA VAL A 229 0.69 -1.15 -10.06
C VAL A 229 0.10 -2.15 -9.06
N HIS A 230 0.51 -3.41 -9.17
CA HIS A 230 -0.01 -4.51 -8.37
C HIS A 230 0.32 -4.35 -6.88
N TYR A 231 -0.67 -4.58 -6.01
CA TYR A 231 -0.51 -4.40 -4.57
C TYR A 231 -0.30 -5.73 -3.84
N VAL A 232 0.85 -5.83 -3.16
CA VAL A 232 1.12 -6.92 -2.22
C VAL A 232 1.08 -6.37 -0.80
N ASP A 233 0.17 -6.89 0.01
CA ASP A 233 -0.09 -6.42 1.35
C ASP A 233 1.08 -6.65 2.31
N VAL A 234 1.24 -5.76 3.27
CA VAL A 234 2.18 -5.73 4.40
C VAL A 234 3.67 -5.95 4.08
N LEU A 235 4.04 -6.24 2.83
CA LEU A 235 5.43 -6.55 2.48
C LEU A 235 6.38 -5.37 2.76
N GLY A 236 5.91 -4.13 2.58
CA GLY A 236 6.68 -2.90 2.81
C GLY A 236 6.67 -2.39 4.25
N ILE A 237 5.88 -2.99 5.16
CA ILE A 237 5.76 -2.56 6.56
C ILE A 237 6.18 -3.66 7.55
N VAL A 238 6.30 -4.88 7.10
CA VAL A 238 6.82 -5.99 7.91
C VAL A 238 8.34 -6.01 7.80
N LEU A 239 9.03 -5.89 8.95
CA LEU A 239 10.49 -6.03 8.99
C LEU A 239 10.92 -7.39 8.44
N PRO A 240 12.02 -7.48 7.68
CA PRO A 240 12.54 -8.75 7.19
C PRO A 240 12.76 -9.72 8.34
N ARG A 241 12.18 -10.92 8.23
CA ARG A 241 12.17 -11.92 9.29
C ARG A 241 12.93 -13.17 8.85
N GLU A 242 13.79 -13.65 9.76
CA GLU A 242 14.46 -14.94 9.61
C GLU A 242 13.47 -16.10 9.73
N CYS A 243 13.84 -17.24 9.14
CA CYS A 243 13.15 -18.52 9.31
C CYS A 243 14.16 -19.60 9.68
N THR A 244 13.95 -20.30 10.78
CA THR A 244 14.84 -21.39 11.22
C THR A 244 14.33 -22.78 10.85
N HIS A 245 13.30 -22.86 10.00
CA HIS A 245 12.74 -24.14 9.53
C HIS A 245 13.80 -24.94 8.76
N PRO A 246 14.00 -26.26 9.07
CA PRO A 246 15.10 -27.03 8.48
C PRO A 246 15.05 -27.15 6.95
N ALA A 247 13.85 -27.17 6.36
CA ALA A 247 13.67 -27.34 4.92
C ALA A 247 13.84 -26.02 4.12
N HIS A 248 13.64 -24.87 4.77
CA HIS A 248 13.74 -23.56 4.15
C HIS A 248 14.27 -22.51 5.12
N PRO A 249 15.52 -22.66 5.58
CA PRO A 249 16.16 -21.66 6.44
C PRO A 249 16.33 -20.34 5.64
N VAL A 250 16.10 -19.21 6.31
CA VAL A 250 16.21 -17.87 5.73
C VAL A 250 16.83 -16.92 6.73
N THR A 251 17.86 -16.20 6.34
CA THR A 251 18.40 -15.05 7.08
C THR A 251 17.57 -13.80 6.80
N ARG A 252 17.72 -12.76 7.61
CA ARG A 252 17.06 -11.47 7.35
C ARG A 252 17.50 -10.83 6.04
N ARG A 253 18.77 -10.95 5.68
CA ARG A 253 19.31 -10.46 4.40
C ARG A 253 18.65 -11.18 3.22
N GLU A 254 18.53 -12.51 3.28
CA GLU A 254 17.83 -13.28 2.25
C GLU A 254 16.35 -12.92 2.19
N ALA A 255 15.71 -12.63 3.32
CA ALA A 255 14.32 -12.17 3.33
C ALA A 255 14.13 -10.83 2.60
N CYS A 256 15.08 -9.88 2.73
CA CYS A 256 15.11 -8.66 1.91
C CYS A 256 15.21 -8.99 0.42
N GLY A 257 16.10 -9.91 0.04
CA GLY A 257 16.27 -10.35 -1.34
C GLY A 257 14.99 -10.98 -1.91
N TYR A 258 14.31 -11.83 -1.13
CA TYR A 258 13.05 -12.44 -1.55
C TYR A 258 11.92 -11.41 -1.70
N ALA A 259 11.87 -10.37 -0.88
CA ALA A 259 10.92 -9.28 -1.05
C ALA A 259 11.20 -8.48 -2.34
N ALA A 260 12.47 -8.19 -2.64
CA ALA A 260 12.88 -7.55 -3.88
C ALA A 260 12.52 -8.41 -5.11
N GLU A 261 12.81 -9.71 -5.09
CA GLU A 261 12.44 -10.63 -6.17
C GLU A 261 10.92 -10.74 -6.35
N MET A 262 10.14 -10.63 -5.27
CA MET A 262 8.67 -10.61 -5.35
C MET A 262 8.18 -9.33 -6.03
N ALA A 263 8.76 -8.18 -5.71
CA ALA A 263 8.46 -6.91 -6.36
C ALA A 263 8.77 -6.95 -7.86
N GLU A 264 9.93 -7.49 -8.24
CA GLU A 264 10.30 -7.68 -9.65
C GLU A 264 9.35 -8.63 -10.37
N ALA A 265 8.96 -9.73 -9.73
CA ALA A 265 7.99 -10.67 -10.29
C ALA A 265 6.62 -10.02 -10.52
N ALA A 266 6.16 -9.15 -9.59
CA ALA A 266 4.94 -8.38 -9.75
C ALA A 266 5.05 -7.38 -10.92
N ARG A 267 6.14 -6.61 -11.00
CA ARG A 267 6.39 -5.70 -12.15
C ARG A 267 6.36 -6.42 -13.49
N ASN A 268 7.01 -7.58 -13.57
CA ASN A 268 7.07 -8.36 -14.80
C ASN A 268 5.71 -8.92 -15.22
N CYS A 269 4.81 -9.21 -14.28
CA CYS A 269 3.49 -9.77 -14.57
C CYS A 269 2.42 -8.68 -14.81
N PHE A 270 2.48 -7.56 -14.07
CA PHE A 270 1.40 -6.58 -14.03
C PHE A 270 1.81 -5.21 -14.57
N GLY A 271 3.10 -4.89 -14.59
CA GLY A 271 3.66 -3.62 -15.04
C GLY A 271 4.15 -2.70 -13.92
N GLY A 272 3.79 -2.94 -12.66
CA GLY A 272 4.22 -2.16 -11.51
C GLY A 272 4.02 -2.89 -10.19
N PHE A 273 4.57 -2.33 -9.10
CA PHE A 273 4.53 -2.93 -7.77
C PHE A 273 4.25 -1.89 -6.69
N SER A 274 3.35 -2.22 -5.77
CA SER A 274 3.04 -1.43 -4.58
C SER A 274 2.85 -2.31 -3.35
N SER A 275 2.96 -1.70 -2.17
CA SER A 275 2.75 -2.40 -0.91
C SER A 275 2.25 -1.45 0.18
N GLU A 276 1.78 -2.02 1.30
CA GLU A 276 1.55 -1.29 2.52
C GLU A 276 2.90 -0.89 3.13
N GLY A 277 3.06 0.39 3.49
CA GLY A 277 4.31 0.94 3.98
C GLY A 277 5.41 1.02 2.91
N ALA A 278 6.58 1.47 3.31
CA ALA A 278 7.72 1.60 2.42
C ALA A 278 9.03 1.66 3.22
N TYR A 279 9.41 0.57 3.85
CA TYR A 279 10.72 0.47 4.47
C TYR A 279 11.85 0.56 3.44
N ASP A 280 12.98 1.11 3.84
CA ASP A 280 14.12 1.42 2.99
C ASP A 280 14.60 0.26 2.12
N PHE A 281 14.58 -0.98 2.65
CA PHE A 281 15.02 -2.17 1.91
C PHE A 281 14.16 -2.47 0.68
N LEU A 282 12.92 -2.00 0.67
CA LEU A 282 11.96 -2.23 -0.42
C LEU A 282 11.75 -0.99 -1.30
N ALA A 283 12.05 0.21 -0.79
CA ALA A 283 11.85 1.48 -1.50
C ALA A 283 12.38 1.50 -2.96
N PRO A 284 13.54 0.91 -3.29
CA PRO A 284 14.06 0.89 -4.66
C PRO A 284 13.18 0.11 -5.64
N TYR A 285 12.33 -0.77 -5.14
CA TYR A 285 11.46 -1.65 -5.92
C TYR A 285 10.00 -1.18 -5.93
N LEU A 286 9.64 -0.17 -5.13
CA LEU A 286 8.27 0.35 -5.04
C LEU A 286 7.99 1.38 -6.13
N ASP A 287 6.80 1.30 -6.72
CA ASP A 287 6.19 2.36 -7.51
C ASP A 287 5.23 3.20 -6.64
N TYR A 288 4.59 2.56 -5.65
CA TYR A 288 3.74 3.25 -4.69
C TYR A 288 3.78 2.58 -3.30
N GLY A 289 3.93 3.40 -2.25
CA GLY A 289 3.82 3.02 -0.84
C GLY A 289 2.50 3.52 -0.24
N LEU A 290 1.63 2.59 0.15
CA LEU A 290 0.38 2.91 0.82
C LEU A 290 0.65 3.08 2.33
N TYR A 291 0.25 4.22 2.91
CA TYR A 291 0.48 4.61 4.30
C TYR A 291 1.94 4.52 4.73
N ILE A 292 2.70 5.52 4.44
CA ILE A 292 4.09 5.60 4.96
C ILE A 292 4.08 5.54 6.50
N ARG A 293 3.03 6.09 7.13
CA ARG A 293 2.76 5.99 8.57
C ARG A 293 1.27 5.76 8.83
N PHE A 294 0.96 4.99 9.89
CA PHE A 294 -0.45 4.76 10.27
C PHE A 294 -1.11 5.97 10.92
N VAL A 295 -0.37 6.71 11.72
CA VAL A 295 -0.92 7.84 12.48
C VAL A 295 -0.06 9.09 12.29
N HIS A 296 -0.72 10.21 12.13
CA HIS A 296 -0.15 11.53 12.28
C HIS A 296 -0.07 11.83 13.77
N GLY A 297 0.96 11.37 14.44
CA GLY A 297 1.08 11.48 15.88
C GLY A 297 2.47 11.84 16.36
N GLN A 298 2.50 12.56 17.45
CA GLN A 298 3.73 12.85 18.17
C GLN A 298 4.07 11.66 19.09
N GLY A 299 5.28 11.12 18.93
CA GLY A 299 5.84 10.25 19.96
C GLY A 299 6.20 11.08 21.20
N ALA A 300 6.40 10.42 22.35
CA ALA A 300 6.73 11.07 23.61
C ALA A 300 8.00 11.97 23.57
N LEU A 301 8.81 11.82 22.54
CA LEU A 301 10.06 12.58 22.34
C LEU A 301 10.05 13.40 21.01
N CYS A 302 8.89 13.53 20.37
CA CYS A 302 8.74 14.29 19.13
C CYS A 302 7.92 15.55 19.40
N GLU A 303 8.48 16.72 19.10
CA GLU A 303 7.78 18.01 19.22
C GLU A 303 6.90 18.27 18.01
N GLU A 304 7.38 17.90 16.81
CA GLU A 304 6.70 18.17 15.54
C GLU A 304 6.97 17.07 14.52
N PRO A 305 5.95 16.59 13.78
CA PRO A 305 6.17 15.67 12.67
C PRO A 305 6.80 16.38 11.49
N ILE A 306 7.73 15.74 10.82
CA ILE A 306 8.37 16.22 9.60
C ILE A 306 8.22 15.21 8.47
N PRO A 307 8.15 15.62 7.18
CA PRO A 307 8.03 14.74 6.02
C PRO A 307 9.39 14.10 5.66
N PHE A 308 10.04 13.42 6.64
CA PHE A 308 11.41 12.94 6.43
C PHE A 308 11.50 11.88 5.34
N TRP A 309 10.53 10.95 5.31
CA TRP A 309 10.48 9.92 4.28
C TRP A 309 10.26 10.54 2.90
N GLU A 310 9.34 11.48 2.80
CA GLU A 310 9.01 12.19 1.56
C GLU A 310 10.19 13.04 1.07
N LEU A 311 10.90 13.71 1.97
CA LEU A 311 12.15 14.41 1.65
C LEU A 311 13.23 13.47 1.09
N VAL A 312 13.22 12.19 1.47
CA VAL A 312 14.15 11.20 0.92
C VAL A 312 13.66 10.62 -0.41
N TYR A 313 12.39 10.23 -0.50
CA TYR A 313 11.90 9.35 -1.57
C TYR A 313 10.91 9.98 -2.55
N HIS A 314 10.43 11.21 -2.30
CA HIS A 314 9.56 11.88 -3.26
C HIS A 314 10.29 12.10 -4.60
N GLY A 315 9.60 11.89 -5.73
CA GLY A 315 10.19 11.85 -7.06
C GLY A 315 10.81 10.49 -7.44
N TYR A 316 10.86 9.54 -6.48
CA TYR A 316 11.30 8.16 -6.68
C TYR A 316 10.18 7.15 -6.45
N VAL A 317 9.37 7.36 -5.42
CA VAL A 317 8.26 6.48 -5.03
C VAL A 317 7.03 7.33 -4.77
N LEU A 318 5.91 6.99 -5.39
CA LEU A 318 4.61 7.58 -5.05
C LEU A 318 4.19 7.13 -3.65
N SER A 319 3.52 7.97 -2.91
CA SER A 319 3.09 7.63 -1.55
C SER A 319 1.75 8.25 -1.15
N ASN A 320 1.16 7.66 -0.13
CA ASN A 320 0.15 8.28 0.72
C ASN A 320 0.76 8.44 2.12
N PRO A 321 0.84 9.66 2.67
CA PRO A 321 1.66 9.91 3.86
C PRO A 321 1.16 9.22 5.12
N TYR A 322 -0.17 9.19 5.32
CA TYR A 322 -0.79 8.63 6.53
C TYR A 322 -2.04 7.81 6.19
N ALA A 323 -2.39 6.86 7.03
CA ALA A 323 -3.63 6.10 6.86
C ALA A 323 -4.89 6.98 6.99
N ASP A 324 -4.85 8.01 7.82
CA ASP A 324 -5.95 8.94 7.99
C ASP A 324 -6.12 9.93 6.82
N THR A 325 -5.08 10.13 5.97
CA THR A 325 -5.20 10.91 4.72
C THR A 325 -5.86 10.13 3.57
N VAL A 326 -6.08 8.82 3.71
CA VAL A 326 -6.98 8.08 2.81
C VAL A 326 -8.38 8.64 2.94
N ASN A 327 -9.07 8.86 1.82
CA ASN A 327 -10.40 9.49 1.79
C ASN A 327 -10.42 10.92 2.37
N ALA A 328 -9.31 11.66 2.36
CA ALA A 328 -9.17 12.96 3.02
C ALA A 328 -10.28 13.95 2.64
N VAL A 329 -10.67 14.01 1.37
CA VAL A 329 -11.73 14.91 0.86
C VAL A 329 -13.09 14.69 1.51
N PHE A 330 -13.36 13.48 2.02
CA PHE A 330 -14.59 13.15 2.73
C PHE A 330 -14.56 13.44 4.23
N LYS A 331 -13.35 13.70 4.78
CA LYS A 331 -13.11 13.79 6.22
C LYS A 331 -12.92 15.23 6.69
N ASP A 332 -11.75 15.78 6.48
CA ASP A 332 -11.34 17.09 6.99
C ASP A 332 -10.35 17.76 6.02
N LYS A 333 -10.51 19.06 5.83
CA LYS A 333 -9.58 19.87 5.03
C LYS A 333 -8.13 19.79 5.53
N LYS A 334 -7.91 19.60 6.84
CA LYS A 334 -6.55 19.43 7.39
C LYS A 334 -5.88 18.16 6.88
N LEU A 335 -6.63 17.07 6.71
CA LEU A 335 -6.10 15.83 6.15
C LEU A 335 -5.77 15.97 4.66
N LEU A 336 -6.55 16.77 3.92
CA LEU A 336 -6.22 17.11 2.55
C LEU A 336 -4.96 17.95 2.48
N LEU A 337 -4.80 18.96 3.36
CA LEU A 337 -3.59 19.76 3.45
C LEU A 337 -2.36 18.92 3.81
N HIS A 338 -2.48 17.92 4.70
CA HIS A 338 -1.39 16.97 4.96
C HIS A 338 -1.00 16.19 3.70
N THR A 339 -1.97 15.77 2.90
CA THR A 339 -1.67 15.11 1.62
C THR A 339 -0.89 16.05 0.70
N ILE A 340 -1.30 17.32 0.61
CA ILE A 340 -0.68 18.33 -0.25
C ILE A 340 0.73 18.69 0.24
N GLU A 341 0.90 18.98 1.54
CA GLU A 341 2.19 19.35 2.15
C GLU A 341 3.25 18.26 1.97
N TYR A 342 2.83 16.99 2.09
CA TYR A 342 3.71 15.83 2.00
C TYR A 342 3.83 15.26 0.57
N GLY A 343 3.26 15.93 -0.44
CA GLY A 343 3.32 15.48 -1.83
C GLY A 343 2.62 14.15 -2.10
N GLY A 344 1.60 13.84 -1.29
CA GLY A 344 0.91 12.55 -1.33
C GLY A 344 0.00 12.42 -2.55
N ARG A 345 -0.06 11.22 -3.10
CA ARG A 345 -0.99 10.84 -4.17
C ARG A 345 -2.43 10.76 -3.62
N PRO A 346 -3.46 11.34 -4.28
CA PRO A 346 -4.84 11.16 -3.88
C PRO A 346 -5.20 9.68 -3.80
N THR A 347 -5.65 9.25 -2.63
CA THR A 347 -5.90 7.84 -2.34
C THR A 347 -7.28 7.67 -1.73
N PHE A 348 -8.07 6.79 -2.35
CA PHE A 348 -9.39 6.41 -1.89
C PHE A 348 -9.41 4.94 -1.49
N TYR A 349 -10.21 4.62 -0.49
CA TYR A 349 -10.52 3.26 -0.12
C TYR A 349 -12.02 3.16 0.15
N ILE A 350 -12.75 2.71 -0.84
CA ILE A 350 -14.20 2.50 -0.78
C ILE A 350 -14.45 1.28 0.09
N TYR A 351 -15.39 1.39 1.02
CA TYR A 351 -15.67 0.40 2.08
C TYR A 351 -14.45 0.16 2.99
N SER A 352 -13.69 1.21 3.33
CA SER A 352 -12.54 1.10 4.24
C SER A 352 -12.93 0.79 5.69
N ALA A 353 -14.15 1.14 6.10
CA ALA A 353 -14.67 0.81 7.42
C ALA A 353 -15.00 -0.68 7.55
N PHE A 354 -14.51 -1.30 8.63
CA PHE A 354 -14.91 -2.66 8.99
C PHE A 354 -16.20 -2.62 9.80
N MET A 355 -17.23 -3.31 9.34
CA MET A 355 -18.54 -3.34 9.97
C MET A 355 -18.58 -4.17 11.27
N SER A 356 -17.51 -4.91 11.60
CA SER A 356 -17.47 -5.73 12.82
C SER A 356 -16.91 -4.97 14.01
N ASN A 357 -17.60 -5.07 15.15
CA ASN A 357 -17.15 -4.60 16.46
C ASN A 357 -16.96 -3.08 16.62
N GLY A 358 -17.55 -2.24 15.76
CA GLY A 358 -17.44 -0.79 15.86
C GLY A 358 -16.03 -0.23 15.68
N ARG A 359 -15.09 -1.03 15.18
CA ARG A 359 -13.76 -0.57 14.82
C ARG A 359 -13.69 -0.24 13.32
N ASN A 360 -13.51 1.02 13.03
CA ASN A 360 -13.12 1.50 11.72
C ASN A 360 -11.61 1.66 11.70
N TRP A 361 -10.94 0.98 10.77
CA TRP A 361 -9.48 1.00 10.70
C TRP A 361 -8.93 2.31 10.17
N MET A 362 -9.62 2.94 9.21
CA MET A 362 -9.11 4.08 8.48
C MET A 362 -10.08 5.26 8.45
N THR A 363 -11.37 5.05 8.68
CA THR A 363 -12.38 6.10 8.60
C THR A 363 -13.62 5.77 9.42
N ASP A 364 -14.48 6.76 9.64
CA ASP A 364 -15.82 6.58 10.20
C ASP A 364 -16.75 6.01 9.13
N ALA A 365 -17.50 4.96 9.44
CA ALA A 365 -18.46 4.33 8.55
C ALA A 365 -19.52 5.32 7.98
N LYS A 366 -19.82 6.41 8.69
CA LYS A 366 -20.77 7.43 8.25
C LYS A 366 -20.24 8.35 7.16
N ILE A 367 -18.92 8.49 7.05
CA ILE A 367 -18.27 9.37 6.07
C ILE A 367 -17.49 8.57 5.02
N ASP A 368 -17.37 7.28 5.19
CA ASP A 368 -16.68 6.41 4.25
C ASP A 368 -17.32 6.47 2.86
N PRO A 369 -16.55 6.55 1.78
CA PRO A 369 -17.11 6.40 0.44
C PRO A 369 -17.64 4.97 0.26
N VAL A 370 -18.91 4.86 -0.14
CA VAL A 370 -19.62 3.60 -0.38
C VAL A 370 -20.42 3.70 -1.67
N LEU A 371 -20.95 2.58 -2.15
CA LEU A 371 -21.66 2.47 -3.42
C LEU A 371 -23.05 1.85 -3.25
N ASP A 372 -23.64 1.91 -2.04
CA ASP A 372 -24.89 1.19 -1.72
C ASP A 372 -26.09 1.74 -2.49
N THR A 373 -26.16 3.07 -2.63
CA THR A 373 -27.24 3.77 -3.36
C THR A 373 -26.66 4.65 -4.47
N ASP A 374 -27.50 5.13 -5.37
CA ASP A 374 -27.11 6.09 -6.41
C ASP A 374 -26.66 7.44 -5.81
N THR A 375 -27.21 7.82 -4.66
CA THR A 375 -26.76 8.99 -3.90
C THR A 375 -25.35 8.78 -3.35
N ASP A 376 -25.05 7.62 -2.81
CA ASP A 376 -23.72 7.27 -2.34
C ASP A 376 -22.71 7.22 -3.49
N MET A 377 -23.12 6.63 -4.62
CA MET A 377 -22.33 6.61 -5.84
C MET A 377 -21.98 8.04 -6.29
N ALA A 378 -22.98 8.92 -6.39
CA ALA A 378 -22.78 10.31 -6.82
C ALA A 378 -21.85 11.08 -5.85
N ARG A 379 -22.01 10.89 -4.53
CA ARG A 379 -21.14 11.46 -3.50
C ARG A 379 -19.68 10.95 -3.65
N THR A 380 -19.51 9.66 -3.83
CA THR A 380 -18.21 9.03 -3.98
C THR A 380 -17.49 9.55 -5.24
N VAL A 381 -18.19 9.57 -6.38
CA VAL A 381 -17.66 10.12 -7.64
C VAL A 381 -17.33 11.60 -7.52
N GLY A 382 -18.16 12.38 -6.81
CA GLY A 382 -17.92 13.80 -6.56
C GLY A 382 -16.61 14.06 -5.83
N GLY A 383 -16.32 13.31 -4.75
CA GLY A 383 -15.05 13.44 -4.02
C GLY A 383 -13.84 12.97 -4.82
N ILE A 384 -13.97 11.90 -5.61
CA ILE A 384 -12.89 11.45 -6.51
C ILE A 384 -12.61 12.52 -7.57
N ARG A 385 -13.66 13.14 -8.14
CA ARG A 385 -13.51 14.21 -9.14
C ARG A 385 -12.83 15.44 -8.55
N GLU A 386 -13.21 15.90 -7.36
CA GLU A 386 -12.56 17.03 -6.67
C GLU A 386 -11.06 16.77 -6.52
N SER A 387 -10.67 15.57 -6.06
CA SER A 387 -9.26 15.20 -5.94
C SER A 387 -8.56 15.04 -7.29
N TRP A 388 -9.27 14.57 -8.32
CA TRP A 388 -8.74 14.48 -9.68
C TRP A 388 -8.43 15.87 -10.25
N GLU A 389 -9.35 16.82 -10.10
CA GLU A 389 -9.15 18.21 -10.55
C GLU A 389 -7.94 18.85 -9.87
N LEU A 390 -7.82 18.68 -8.54
CA LEU A 390 -6.65 19.12 -7.79
C LEU A 390 -5.35 18.47 -8.28
N TRP A 391 -5.39 17.17 -8.57
CA TRP A 391 -4.20 16.44 -9.04
C TRP A 391 -3.77 16.86 -10.44
N GLN A 392 -4.66 17.39 -11.27
CA GLN A 392 -4.28 17.97 -12.57
C GLN A 392 -3.39 19.21 -12.42
N GLU A 393 -3.51 19.94 -11.32
CA GLU A 393 -2.67 21.11 -11.03
C GLU A 393 -1.33 20.72 -10.42
N MET A 394 -1.30 19.67 -9.59
CA MET A 394 -0.14 19.31 -8.76
C MET A 394 0.59 18.05 -9.19
N GLY A 395 -0.01 17.21 -10.03
CA GLY A 395 0.50 15.86 -10.32
C GLY A 395 1.88 15.83 -11.01
N HIS A 396 2.29 16.92 -11.65
CA HIS A 396 3.65 17.06 -12.19
C HIS A 396 4.71 16.97 -11.09
N LEU A 397 4.40 17.40 -9.86
CA LEU A 397 5.31 17.32 -8.71
C LEU A 397 5.64 15.87 -8.32
N ALA A 398 4.83 14.90 -8.71
CA ALA A 398 5.12 13.49 -8.45
C ALA A 398 6.48 13.02 -9.04
N TYR A 399 6.98 13.71 -10.04
CA TYR A 399 8.27 13.42 -10.69
C TYR A 399 9.44 14.22 -10.11
N GLU A 400 9.14 15.21 -9.27
CA GLU A 400 10.13 16.12 -8.68
C GLU A 400 10.56 15.65 -7.29
N THR A 401 11.82 15.89 -6.94
CA THR A 401 12.27 15.63 -5.57
C THR A 401 11.80 16.75 -4.64
N MET A 402 11.42 16.36 -3.43
CA MET A 402 11.14 17.32 -2.35
C MET A 402 12.47 17.76 -1.72
N ASP A 403 12.94 18.98 -2.01
CA ASP A 403 14.29 19.43 -1.66
C ASP A 403 14.38 20.18 -0.34
N ALA A 404 13.28 20.85 0.06
CA ALA A 404 13.18 21.48 1.36
C ALA A 404 11.74 21.48 1.89
N HIS A 405 11.64 21.49 3.20
CA HIS A 405 10.40 21.69 3.94
C HIS A 405 10.70 22.57 5.15
N ARG A 406 9.81 23.51 5.47
CA ARG A 406 10.01 24.36 6.63
C ARG A 406 8.69 24.89 7.18
N LYS A 407 8.65 25.06 8.48
CA LYS A 407 7.63 25.84 9.16
C LYS A 407 7.93 27.35 8.98
N VAL A 408 7.02 28.07 8.35
CA VAL A 408 7.14 29.53 8.12
C VAL A 408 6.61 30.30 9.33
N SER A 409 5.49 29.83 9.86
CA SER A 409 4.87 30.34 11.08
C SER A 409 3.98 29.24 11.68
N ASP A 410 3.36 29.50 12.81
CA ASP A 410 2.51 28.51 13.43
C ASP A 410 1.35 28.12 12.50
N GLY A 411 1.25 26.81 12.18
CA GLY A 411 0.28 26.27 11.25
C GLY A 411 0.51 26.60 9.77
N VAL A 412 1.66 27.18 9.38
CA VAL A 412 1.99 27.48 7.97
C VAL A 412 3.32 26.83 7.59
N TYR A 413 3.30 26.03 6.53
CA TYR A 413 4.46 25.28 6.04
C TYR A 413 4.74 25.57 4.56
N GLU A 414 5.99 25.49 4.18
CA GLU A 414 6.44 25.52 2.78
C GLU A 414 7.18 24.23 2.43
N THR A 415 6.82 23.64 1.30
CA THR A 415 7.51 22.52 0.68
C THR A 415 8.06 22.96 -0.67
N VAL A 416 9.37 22.78 -0.90
CA VAL A 416 10.08 23.21 -2.10
C VAL A 416 10.49 22.00 -2.91
N TYR A 417 10.19 22.01 -4.20
CA TYR A 417 10.48 20.94 -5.16
C TYR A 417 11.65 21.29 -6.08
N SER A 418 12.23 20.27 -6.72
CA SER A 418 13.45 20.42 -7.54
C SER A 418 13.26 21.25 -8.81
N ASP A 419 12.03 21.42 -9.29
CA ASP A 419 11.69 22.32 -10.41
C ASP A 419 11.55 23.79 -10.00
N GLY A 420 11.66 24.06 -8.70
CA GLY A 420 11.52 25.38 -8.11
C GLY A 420 10.10 25.70 -7.62
N THR A 421 9.14 24.81 -7.82
CA THR A 421 7.77 24.98 -7.30
C THR A 421 7.78 24.99 -5.77
N VAL A 422 7.05 25.94 -5.18
CA VAL A 422 6.86 26.05 -3.74
C VAL A 422 5.38 25.84 -3.42
N VAL A 423 5.09 24.81 -2.65
CA VAL A 423 3.76 24.55 -2.09
C VAL A 423 3.70 25.18 -0.70
N VAL A 424 2.74 26.07 -0.48
CA VAL A 424 2.49 26.67 0.84
C VAL A 424 1.17 26.15 1.36
N THR A 425 1.18 25.53 2.54
CA THR A 425 -0.02 25.08 3.25
C THR A 425 -0.27 25.90 4.48
N ASP A 426 -1.50 26.37 4.66
CA ASP A 426 -1.93 27.13 5.84
C ASP A 426 -3.11 26.41 6.52
N TYR A 427 -2.81 25.75 7.61
CA TYR A 427 -3.78 25.04 8.44
C TYR A 427 -4.72 25.95 9.22
N ASN A 428 -4.37 27.23 9.39
CA ASN A 428 -5.20 28.19 10.09
C ASN A 428 -6.39 28.65 9.21
N SER A 429 -6.10 28.90 7.93
CA SER A 429 -7.13 29.25 6.93
C SER A 429 -7.73 28.04 6.23
N GLY A 430 -7.10 26.86 6.31
CA GLY A 430 -7.50 25.68 5.57
C GLY A 430 -7.25 25.80 4.06
N THR A 431 -6.20 26.50 3.64
CA THR A 431 -5.88 26.77 2.24
C THR A 431 -4.45 26.37 1.88
N PHE A 432 -4.17 26.27 0.59
CA PHE A 432 -2.82 26.12 0.05
C PHE A 432 -2.63 27.02 -1.17
N SER A 433 -1.39 27.22 -1.58
CA SER A 433 -1.05 27.91 -2.82
C SER A 433 0.22 27.32 -3.44
N LEU A 434 0.30 27.38 -4.77
CA LEU A 434 1.47 27.08 -5.57
C LEU A 434 2.15 28.39 -6.01
N ARG A 435 3.48 28.43 -5.94
CA ARG A 435 4.29 29.60 -6.36
C ARG A 435 5.45 29.14 -7.23
#